data_96abd65e642889ba0a4c4609816a4f5a
#
_entry.id   96abd65e642889ba0a4c4609816a4f5a
#
_cell.length_a   1.000
_cell.length_b   1.000
_cell.length_c   1.000
_cell.angle_alpha   90.00
_cell.angle_beta   90.00
_cell.angle_gamma   90.00
#
_symmetry.space_group_name_H-M   'P 1'
#
loop_
_entity.id
_entity.type
_entity.pdbx_description
1 polymer ?
#
loop_
_entity_poly.entity_id
_entity_poly.type
_entity_poly.pdbx_seq_one_letter_code
_entity_poly.pdbx_strand_id
1 'polypeptide(L)'
;MNGLLKKGILGIIMCLIMNIGLMAQDRREHYERIEAIKVAFITKKLDLTTEEAQKFWPVYNNYQKELMDLMRKRREDRQKTDIAPNDKINADLAYESKMLDLKKKYKKLYLKAIPAEKVLLVYQAEREFREHLIKQLNHRRRE
;
A
#
# COMPACT_ATOMS: atom_id res chain seq x y z
N MET A 1 -5.48 -44.80 27.34
CA MET A 1 -5.28 -44.53 25.90
C MET A 1 -5.61 -43.11 25.47
N ASN A 2 -6.52 -42.39 26.15
CA ASN A 2 -6.93 -41.03 25.72
C ASN A 2 -5.97 -39.87 26.07
N GLY A 3 -5.03 -40.06 27.01
CA GLY A 3 -4.12 -38.99 27.44
C GLY A 3 -2.92 -38.76 26.50
N LEU A 4 -2.39 -39.79 25.89
CA LEU A 4 -1.28 -39.72 24.93
C LEU A 4 -1.72 -39.12 23.61
N LEU A 5 -2.93 -39.43 23.15
CA LEU A 5 -3.52 -38.85 21.94
C LEU A 5 -3.76 -37.34 22.09
N LYS A 6 -4.26 -36.89 23.25
CA LYS A 6 -4.48 -35.47 23.53
C LYS A 6 -3.17 -34.68 23.59
N LYS A 7 -2.10 -35.25 24.16
CA LYS A 7 -0.77 -34.63 24.21
C LYS A 7 -0.13 -34.52 22.81
N GLY A 8 -0.33 -35.54 21.95
CA GLY A 8 0.12 -35.53 20.56
C GLY A 8 -0.57 -34.45 19.72
N ILE A 9 -1.90 -34.35 19.85
CA ILE A 9 -2.72 -33.34 19.13
C ILE A 9 -2.33 -31.92 19.60
N LEU A 10 -2.11 -31.71 20.90
CA LEU A 10 -1.70 -30.42 21.43
C LEU A 10 -0.32 -29.99 20.90
N GLY A 11 0.62 -30.93 20.77
CA GLY A 11 1.95 -30.67 20.18
C GLY A 11 1.88 -30.29 18.71
N ILE A 12 1.03 -30.95 17.92
CA ILE A 12 0.83 -30.65 16.50
C ILE A 12 0.20 -29.26 16.30
N ILE A 13 -0.80 -28.92 17.11
CA ILE A 13 -1.44 -27.60 17.08
C ILE A 13 -0.45 -26.50 17.42
N MET A 14 0.41 -26.72 18.43
CA MET A 14 1.44 -25.75 18.84
C MET A 14 2.51 -25.55 17.76
N CYS A 15 2.92 -26.61 17.05
CA CYS A 15 3.82 -26.49 15.88
C CYS A 15 3.18 -25.75 14.70
N LEU A 16 1.89 -25.90 14.45
CA LEU A 16 1.16 -25.19 13.40
C LEU A 16 1.04 -23.70 13.70
N ILE A 17 0.83 -23.32 14.95
CA ILE A 17 0.74 -21.92 15.38
C ILE A 17 2.10 -21.22 15.25
N MET A 18 3.21 -21.88 15.56
CA MET A 18 4.57 -21.32 15.36
C MET A 18 4.90 -21.03 13.92
N ASN A 19 4.48 -21.88 12.97
CA ASN A 19 4.74 -21.65 11.53
C ASN A 19 3.98 -20.45 10.94
N ILE A 20 2.77 -20.16 11.45
CA ILE A 20 1.97 -19.01 11.01
C ILE A 20 2.64 -17.69 11.45
N GLY A 21 3.27 -17.66 12.61
CA GLY A 21 4.00 -16.49 13.13
C GLY A 21 5.21 -16.10 12.28
N LEU A 22 5.99 -17.07 11.82
CA LEU A 22 7.18 -16.85 10.99
C LEU A 22 6.82 -16.26 9.61
N MET A 23 5.76 -16.74 8.97
CA MET A 23 5.32 -16.21 7.68
C MET A 23 4.74 -14.78 7.78
N ALA A 24 4.13 -14.45 8.91
CA ALA A 24 3.61 -13.10 9.15
C ALA A 24 4.74 -12.09 9.40
N GLN A 25 5.81 -12.51 10.06
CA GLN A 25 6.99 -11.69 10.35
C GLN A 25 7.77 -11.37 9.08
N ASP A 26 8.07 -12.36 8.23
CA ASP A 26 8.76 -12.18 6.95
C ASP A 26 8.02 -11.21 6.03
N ARG A 27 6.69 -11.31 5.97
CA ARG A 27 5.85 -10.39 5.18
C ARG A 27 5.91 -8.96 5.72
N ARG A 28 5.98 -8.77 7.04
CA ARG A 28 6.08 -7.45 7.67
C ARG A 28 7.43 -6.81 7.39
N GLU A 29 8.53 -7.56 7.56
CA GLU A 29 9.89 -7.09 7.25
C GLU A 29 10.03 -6.68 5.78
N HIS A 30 9.48 -7.48 4.88
CA HIS A 30 9.46 -7.16 3.45
C HIS A 30 8.71 -5.85 3.15
N TYR A 31 7.56 -5.65 3.79
CA TYR A 31 6.78 -4.42 3.64
C TYR A 31 7.55 -3.20 4.18
N GLU A 32 8.11 -3.28 5.37
CA GLU A 32 8.89 -2.20 5.99
C GLU A 32 10.10 -1.82 5.14
N ARG A 33 10.77 -2.80 4.54
CA ARG A 33 11.88 -2.56 3.61
C ARG A 33 11.44 -1.80 2.36
N ILE A 34 10.32 -2.17 1.75
CA ILE A 34 9.77 -1.47 0.58
C ILE A 34 9.39 -0.04 0.95
N GLU A 35 8.77 0.17 2.10
CA GLU A 35 8.41 1.51 2.59
C GLU A 35 9.66 2.37 2.84
N ALA A 36 10.71 1.84 3.43
CA ALA A 36 11.97 2.56 3.62
C ALA A 36 12.61 2.97 2.28
N ILE A 37 12.63 2.07 1.29
CA ILE A 37 13.12 2.37 -0.07
C ILE A 37 12.26 3.46 -0.72
N LYS A 38 10.93 3.41 -0.55
CA LYS A 38 10.01 4.41 -1.08
C LYS A 38 10.26 5.79 -0.47
N VAL A 39 10.42 5.84 0.85
CA VAL A 39 10.74 7.08 1.56
C VAL A 39 12.04 7.70 1.04
N ALA A 40 13.11 6.92 0.95
CA ALA A 40 14.38 7.38 0.42
C ALA A 40 14.26 7.87 -1.03
N PHE A 41 13.56 7.12 -1.89
CA PHE A 41 13.36 7.45 -3.29
C PHE A 41 12.59 8.76 -3.47
N ILE A 42 11.45 8.90 -2.78
CA ILE A 42 10.58 10.09 -2.90
C ILE A 42 11.29 11.32 -2.30
N THR A 43 11.92 11.20 -1.13
CA THR A 43 12.67 12.29 -0.51
C THR A 43 13.76 12.84 -1.44
N LYS A 44 14.51 11.93 -2.07
CA LYS A 44 15.55 12.29 -3.05
C LYS A 44 14.95 12.91 -4.31
N LYS A 45 13.86 12.35 -4.83
CA LYS A 45 13.23 12.82 -6.07
C LYS A 45 12.62 14.21 -5.93
N LEU A 46 12.05 14.51 -4.76
CA LEU A 46 11.48 15.82 -4.44
C LEU A 46 12.51 16.80 -3.89
N ASP A 47 13.74 16.36 -3.63
CA ASP A 47 14.78 17.15 -2.98
C ASP A 47 14.26 17.85 -1.71
N LEU A 48 13.63 17.05 -0.82
CA LEU A 48 13.03 17.55 0.40
C LEU A 48 14.12 17.93 1.41
N THR A 49 14.03 19.15 1.92
CA THR A 49 14.78 19.53 3.12
C THR A 49 14.23 18.78 4.35
N THR A 50 14.97 18.76 5.44
CA THR A 50 14.50 18.14 6.70
C THR A 50 13.19 18.73 7.17
N GLU A 51 13.04 20.05 7.10
CA GLU A 51 11.81 20.75 7.52
C GLU A 51 10.63 20.41 6.61
N GLU A 52 10.83 20.39 5.29
CA GLU A 52 9.81 20.00 4.32
C GLU A 52 9.39 18.54 4.52
N ALA A 53 10.35 17.63 4.74
CA ALA A 53 10.09 16.23 4.99
C ALA A 53 9.22 16.02 6.24
N GLN A 54 9.50 16.74 7.33
CA GLN A 54 8.69 16.68 8.56
C GLN A 54 7.23 17.07 8.33
N LYS A 55 6.96 18.04 7.46
CA LYS A 55 5.61 18.50 7.11
C LYS A 55 4.95 17.60 6.05
N PHE A 56 5.71 17.10 5.11
CA PHE A 56 5.24 16.31 3.96
C PHE A 56 4.80 14.89 4.35
N TRP A 57 5.63 14.17 5.11
CA TRP A 57 5.42 12.74 5.37
C TRP A 57 4.11 12.42 6.11
N PRO A 58 3.67 13.20 7.12
CA PRO A 58 2.36 12.95 7.74
C PRO A 58 1.21 13.08 6.74
N VAL A 59 1.26 14.06 5.84
CA VAL A 59 0.25 14.26 4.80
C VAL A 59 0.29 13.13 3.78
N TYR A 60 1.47 12.74 3.34
CA TYR A 60 1.69 11.65 2.39
C TYR A 60 1.19 10.30 2.94
N ASN A 61 1.50 9.98 4.18
CA ASN A 61 1.08 8.73 4.82
C ASN A 61 -0.45 8.66 4.95
N ASN A 62 -1.10 9.77 5.29
CA ASN A 62 -2.56 9.85 5.32
C ASN A 62 -3.17 9.67 3.91
N TYR A 63 -2.57 10.27 2.88
CA TYR A 63 -2.97 10.02 1.49
C TYR A 63 -2.89 8.54 1.13
N GLN A 64 -1.76 7.90 1.42
CA GLN A 64 -1.57 6.48 1.12
C GLN A 64 -2.59 5.60 1.84
N LYS A 65 -2.90 5.90 3.10
CA LYS A 65 -3.92 5.17 3.86
C LYS A 65 -5.31 5.29 3.21
N GLU A 66 -5.76 6.50 2.92
CA GLU A 66 -7.07 6.72 2.28
C GLU A 66 -7.13 6.10 0.87
N LEU A 67 -6.02 6.17 0.12
CA LEU A 67 -5.89 5.53 -1.19
C LEU A 67 -6.03 4.01 -1.09
N MET A 68 -5.34 3.38 -0.15
CA MET A 68 -5.40 1.93 0.07
C MET A 68 -6.80 1.47 0.50
N ASP A 69 -7.46 2.23 1.36
CA ASP A 69 -8.84 1.95 1.78
C ASP A 69 -9.82 2.03 0.60
N LEU A 70 -9.66 3.04 -0.26
CA LEU A 70 -10.46 3.19 -1.47
C LEU A 70 -10.22 2.03 -2.46
N MET A 71 -8.97 1.63 -2.66
CA MET A 71 -8.60 0.50 -3.53
C MET A 71 -9.11 -0.84 -3.00
N ARG A 72 -9.07 -1.05 -1.67
CA ARG A 72 -9.63 -2.24 -1.03
C ARG A 72 -11.12 -2.33 -1.28
N LYS A 73 -11.86 -1.24 -1.05
CA LYS A 73 -13.30 -1.17 -1.28
C LYS A 73 -13.68 -1.44 -2.74
N ARG A 74 -12.94 -0.88 -3.70
CA ARG A 74 -13.12 -1.20 -5.13
C ARG A 74 -12.95 -2.70 -5.39
N ARG A 75 -11.94 -3.34 -4.80
CA ARG A 75 -11.70 -4.77 -4.98
C ARG A 75 -12.84 -5.62 -4.43
N GLU A 76 -13.32 -5.29 -3.24
CA GLU A 76 -14.47 -5.96 -2.61
C GLU A 76 -15.73 -5.81 -3.48
N ASP A 77 -16.01 -4.62 -4.01
CA ASP A 77 -17.16 -4.38 -4.88
C ASP A 77 -17.05 -5.14 -6.21
N ARG A 78 -15.86 -5.26 -6.78
CA ARG A 78 -15.62 -6.03 -8.02
C ARG A 78 -15.76 -7.54 -7.83
N GLN A 79 -15.61 -8.07 -6.63
CA GLN A 79 -15.76 -9.49 -6.33
C GLN A 79 -17.23 -9.92 -6.18
N LYS A 80 -18.16 -8.98 -6.09
CA LYS A 80 -19.60 -9.27 -6.07
C LYS A 80 -20.04 -9.79 -7.44
N THR A 81 -20.60 -11.01 -7.47
CA THR A 81 -20.97 -11.71 -8.72
C THR A 81 -22.34 -11.30 -9.25
N ASP A 82 -23.28 -10.94 -8.37
CA ASP A 82 -24.68 -10.70 -8.68
C ASP A 82 -25.03 -9.23 -8.99
N ILE A 83 -24.11 -8.53 -9.69
CA ILE A 83 -24.31 -7.12 -10.07
C ILE A 83 -24.46 -7.04 -11.58
N ALA A 84 -25.52 -6.35 -12.03
CA ALA A 84 -25.74 -6.09 -13.44
C ALA A 84 -24.55 -5.37 -14.11
N PRO A 85 -24.25 -5.63 -15.39
CA PRO A 85 -23.10 -5.02 -16.07
C PRO A 85 -23.08 -3.48 -16.01
N ASN A 86 -24.26 -2.85 -16.14
CA ASN A 86 -24.39 -1.40 -16.06
C ASN A 86 -24.03 -0.86 -14.67
N ASP A 87 -24.41 -1.57 -13.60
CA ASP A 87 -24.07 -1.16 -12.23
C ASP A 87 -22.58 -1.32 -11.95
N LYS A 88 -21.92 -2.31 -12.56
CA LYS A 88 -20.46 -2.42 -12.51
C LYS A 88 -19.76 -1.24 -13.15
N ILE A 89 -20.25 -0.78 -14.30
CA ILE A 89 -19.72 0.40 -15.00
C ILE A 89 -19.91 1.64 -14.12
N ASN A 90 -21.10 1.85 -13.56
CA ASN A 90 -21.40 2.96 -12.69
C ASN A 90 -20.53 2.95 -11.42
N ALA A 91 -20.30 1.78 -10.83
CA ALA A 91 -19.41 1.63 -9.67
C ALA A 91 -17.96 1.99 -10.01
N ASP A 92 -17.45 1.60 -11.18
CA ASP A 92 -16.12 1.98 -11.63
C ASP A 92 -15.98 3.48 -11.88
N LEU A 93 -16.96 4.12 -12.51
CA LEU A 93 -16.99 5.57 -12.69
C LEU A 93 -17.04 6.33 -11.36
N ALA A 94 -17.85 5.84 -10.42
CA ALA A 94 -17.91 6.41 -9.07
C ALA A 94 -16.56 6.26 -8.33
N TYR A 95 -15.83 5.16 -8.55
CA TYR A 95 -14.48 4.99 -8.01
C TYR A 95 -13.50 6.01 -8.61
N GLU A 96 -13.51 6.22 -9.93
CA GLU A 96 -12.63 7.19 -10.58
C GLU A 96 -12.91 8.63 -10.07
N SER A 97 -14.18 8.98 -9.86
CA SER A 97 -14.56 10.25 -9.24
C SER A 97 -13.98 10.41 -7.83
N LYS A 98 -14.16 9.40 -6.97
CA LYS A 98 -13.59 9.40 -5.60
C LYS A 98 -12.07 9.49 -5.61
N MET A 99 -11.41 8.82 -6.54
CA MET A 99 -9.96 8.89 -6.73
C MET A 99 -9.51 10.31 -7.09
N LEU A 100 -10.24 10.97 -8.00
CA LEU A 100 -9.97 12.36 -8.39
C LEU A 100 -10.16 13.31 -7.21
N ASP A 101 -11.22 13.14 -6.44
CA ASP A 101 -11.50 13.99 -5.27
C ASP A 101 -10.44 13.79 -4.18
N LEU A 102 -10.00 12.57 -3.95
CA LEU A 102 -8.88 12.27 -3.05
C LEU A 102 -7.60 13.01 -3.48
N LYS A 103 -7.25 12.94 -4.76
CA LYS A 103 -6.10 13.66 -5.31
C LYS A 103 -6.23 15.18 -5.15
N LYS A 104 -7.41 15.74 -5.42
CA LYS A 104 -7.69 17.18 -5.23
C LYS A 104 -7.56 17.60 -3.77
N LYS A 105 -8.09 16.80 -2.84
CA LYS A 105 -7.96 17.01 -1.39
C LYS A 105 -6.48 17.09 -0.99
N TYR A 106 -5.70 16.08 -1.36
CA TYR A 106 -4.30 15.98 -0.94
C TYR A 106 -3.39 16.96 -1.68
N LYS A 107 -3.68 17.32 -2.93
CA LYS A 107 -3.00 18.44 -3.59
C LYS A 107 -3.01 19.70 -2.74
N LYS A 108 -4.17 20.07 -2.15
CA LYS A 108 -4.30 21.25 -1.29
C LYS A 108 -3.47 21.13 0.00
N LEU A 109 -3.37 19.93 0.56
CA LEU A 109 -2.60 19.66 1.76
C LEU A 109 -1.09 19.67 1.47
N TYR A 110 -0.66 19.09 0.36
CA TYR A 110 0.74 19.15 -0.09
C TYR A 110 1.22 20.58 -0.30
N LEU A 111 0.40 21.44 -0.93
CA LEU A 111 0.72 22.85 -1.14
C LEU A 111 0.90 23.65 0.17
N LYS A 112 0.40 23.14 1.30
CA LYS A 112 0.63 23.71 2.63
C LYS A 112 1.93 23.18 3.27
N ALA A 113 2.41 22.04 2.83
CA ALA A 113 3.55 21.34 3.41
C ALA A 113 4.86 21.63 2.67
N ILE A 114 4.81 21.73 1.34
CA ILE A 114 5.98 21.87 0.46
C ILE A 114 5.69 22.85 -0.71
N PRO A 115 6.72 23.42 -1.36
CA PRO A 115 6.58 24.29 -2.53
C PRO A 115 5.84 23.61 -3.70
N ALA A 116 5.15 24.41 -4.50
CA ALA A 116 4.29 23.92 -5.59
C ALA A 116 5.08 23.11 -6.63
N GLU A 117 6.34 23.48 -6.90
CA GLU A 117 7.24 22.78 -7.82
C GLU A 117 7.48 21.33 -7.36
N LYS A 118 7.62 21.12 -6.05
CA LYS A 118 7.82 19.81 -5.46
C LYS A 118 6.51 19.02 -5.43
N VAL A 119 5.35 19.67 -5.24
CA VAL A 119 4.03 19.02 -5.34
C VAL A 119 3.80 18.43 -6.72
N LEU A 120 4.23 19.12 -7.78
CA LEU A 120 4.13 18.61 -9.15
C LEU A 120 4.87 17.26 -9.30
N LEU A 121 5.99 17.10 -8.60
CA LEU A 121 6.80 15.89 -8.67
C LEU A 121 6.26 14.72 -7.82
N VAL A 122 5.36 14.94 -6.86
CA VAL A 122 4.85 13.86 -5.97
C VAL A 122 4.27 12.71 -6.77
N TYR A 123 3.32 12.98 -7.66
CA TYR A 123 2.65 11.93 -8.46
C TYR A 123 3.56 11.31 -9.51
N GLN A 124 4.54 12.06 -10.00
CA GLN A 124 5.57 11.54 -10.88
C GLN A 124 6.49 10.59 -10.13
N ALA A 125 6.97 10.96 -8.95
CA ALA A 125 7.81 10.13 -8.09
C ALA A 125 7.13 8.81 -7.70
N GLU A 126 5.83 8.85 -7.37
CA GLU A 126 5.05 7.63 -7.09
C GLU A 126 4.96 6.69 -8.30
N ARG A 127 4.75 7.23 -9.49
CA ARG A 127 4.70 6.44 -10.71
C ARG A 127 6.05 5.81 -11.02
N GLU A 128 7.12 6.58 -10.99
CA GLU A 128 8.48 6.11 -11.23
C GLU A 128 8.89 5.04 -10.20
N PHE A 129 8.52 5.23 -8.94
CA PHE A 129 8.78 4.22 -7.90
C PHE A 129 8.07 2.89 -8.20
N ARG A 130 6.80 2.92 -8.60
CA ARG A 130 6.07 1.70 -8.99
C ARG A 130 6.72 1.01 -10.18
N GLU A 131 7.12 1.75 -11.20
CA GLU A 131 7.82 1.21 -12.36
C GLU A 131 9.16 0.58 -11.98
N HIS A 132 9.89 1.21 -11.07
CA HIS A 132 11.13 0.67 -10.52
C HIS A 132 10.92 -0.66 -9.81
N LEU A 133 9.91 -0.76 -8.94
CA LEU A 133 9.56 -2.01 -8.26
C LEU A 133 9.17 -3.12 -9.23
N ILE A 134 8.36 -2.81 -10.24
CA ILE A 134 7.93 -3.79 -11.25
C ILE A 134 9.16 -4.31 -12.03
N LYS A 135 10.08 -3.44 -12.42
CA LYS A 135 11.33 -3.83 -13.10
C LYS A 135 12.17 -4.77 -12.23
N GLN A 136 12.33 -4.46 -10.93
CA GLN A 136 13.08 -5.30 -10.00
C GLN A 136 12.42 -6.68 -9.81
N LEU A 137 11.09 -6.75 -9.68
CA LEU A 137 10.38 -8.01 -9.56
C LEU A 137 10.49 -8.87 -10.81
N ASN A 138 10.44 -8.27 -12.00
CA ASN A 138 10.59 -8.98 -13.26
C ASN A 138 12.01 -9.50 -13.48
N HIS A 139 13.02 -8.80 -12.96
CA HIS A 139 14.41 -9.24 -13.03
C HIS A 139 14.65 -10.50 -12.18
N ARG A 140 14.18 -10.47 -10.92
CA ARG A 140 14.26 -11.63 -10.01
C ARG A 140 13.53 -12.89 -10.49
N ARG A 141 12.52 -12.75 -11.34
CA ARG A 141 11.78 -13.90 -11.91
C ARG A 141 12.49 -14.55 -13.09
N ARG A 142 13.52 -13.89 -13.64
CA ARG A 142 14.27 -14.37 -14.80
C ARG A 142 15.61 -15.01 -14.41
N GLU A 143 16.03 -14.83 -13.17
CA GLU A 143 17.16 -15.51 -12.54
C GLU A 143 16.70 -16.82 -11.88
#